data_aa57caefa3ddc631c77af3c48fffc5a4
#
_entry.id   aa57caefa3ddc631c77af3c48fffc5a4
#
_cell.length_a   1.000
_cell.length_b   1.000
_cell.length_c   1.000
_cell.angle_alpha   90.00
_cell.angle_beta   90.00
_cell.angle_gamma   90.00
#
_symmetry.space_group_name_H-M   'P 1'
#
loop_
_entity.id
_entity.type
_entity.pdbx_description
1 polymer ?
#
loop_
_entity_poly.entity_id
_entity_poly.type
_entity_poly.pdbx_seq_one_letter_code
_entity_poly.pdbx_strand_id
1 'polypeptide(L)'
;MKKRLKITIAVIIVILFFAASAYVCNMFGFFNKGNYGDTALENVELKQNSVLNGKTVIFLGSSVTYGYGSMGVSFVDYLEAADGIIPIKEAVSGTTLADRNEKSYVSRLKRINPELKPDAFVCQLSTNDATKGIPLGSVSEGVELADFDTSTVAGAIEYIIFHVRLTWDCPIVFYTQAKYDSEQYGKMVDLLLQFQKKWGITVIDLWNNEQINSITDEQRSLYLVDKIHPTKAGYLEWWLPEFEIGLSKVLA
;
A
#
# COMPACT_ATOMS: atom_id res chain seq x y z
N MET A 1 -38.52 14.42 -37.48
CA MET A 1 -38.24 14.81 -36.08
C MET A 1 -37.77 13.62 -35.23
N LYS A 2 -38.51 12.52 -35.08
CA LYS A 2 -38.16 11.34 -34.25
C LYS A 2 -36.82 10.66 -34.61
N LYS A 3 -36.43 10.58 -35.90
CA LYS A 3 -35.17 9.95 -36.34
C LYS A 3 -33.94 10.80 -35.94
N ARG A 4 -33.99 12.11 -36.10
CA ARG A 4 -32.92 13.04 -35.67
C ARG A 4 -32.71 12.97 -34.15
N LEU A 5 -33.80 12.97 -33.35
CA LEU A 5 -33.75 12.85 -31.91
C LEU A 5 -33.07 11.53 -31.46
N LYS A 6 -33.40 10.40 -32.12
CA LYS A 6 -32.74 9.11 -31.81
C LYS A 6 -31.24 9.13 -32.11
N ILE A 7 -30.82 9.74 -33.23
CA ILE A 7 -29.41 9.90 -33.59
C ILE A 7 -28.70 10.78 -32.56
N THR A 8 -29.30 11.91 -32.16
CA THR A 8 -28.72 12.79 -31.14
C THR A 8 -28.54 12.07 -29.82
N ILE A 9 -29.55 11.32 -29.35
CA ILE A 9 -29.46 10.53 -28.12
C ILE A 9 -28.34 9.47 -28.22
N ALA A 10 -28.23 8.75 -29.33
CA ALA A 10 -27.17 7.77 -29.54
C ALA A 10 -25.77 8.39 -29.49
N VAL A 11 -25.59 9.55 -30.11
CA VAL A 11 -24.31 10.29 -30.08
C VAL A 11 -23.96 10.73 -28.64
N ILE A 12 -24.93 11.25 -27.88
CA ILE A 12 -24.70 11.63 -26.48
C ILE A 12 -24.28 10.42 -25.63
N ILE A 13 -24.96 9.26 -25.80
CA ILE A 13 -24.59 8.03 -25.06
C ILE A 13 -23.16 7.61 -25.38
N VAL A 14 -22.75 7.66 -26.66
CA VAL A 14 -21.40 7.31 -27.08
C VAL A 14 -20.38 8.27 -26.44
N ILE A 15 -20.63 9.57 -26.45
CA ILE A 15 -19.75 10.58 -25.82
C ILE A 15 -19.62 10.32 -24.31
N LEU A 16 -20.73 10.07 -23.62
CA LEU A 16 -20.73 9.78 -22.19
C LEU A 16 -19.97 8.47 -21.87
N PHE A 17 -20.10 7.47 -22.72
CA PHE A 17 -19.35 6.23 -22.58
C PHE A 17 -17.83 6.46 -22.69
N PHE A 18 -17.38 7.20 -23.71
CA PHE A 18 -15.96 7.52 -23.88
C PHE A 18 -15.43 8.41 -22.75
N ALA A 19 -16.22 9.38 -22.29
CA ALA A 19 -15.84 10.23 -21.16
C ALA A 19 -15.71 9.42 -19.86
N ALA A 20 -16.63 8.51 -19.58
CA ALA A 20 -16.57 7.61 -18.43
C ALA A 20 -15.36 6.66 -18.53
N SER A 21 -15.11 6.10 -19.72
CA SER A 21 -13.95 5.23 -19.96
C SER A 21 -12.63 5.98 -19.75
N ALA A 22 -12.51 7.19 -20.30
CA ALA A 22 -11.32 8.03 -20.10
C ALA A 22 -11.13 8.40 -18.64
N TYR A 23 -12.20 8.71 -17.90
CA TYR A 23 -12.15 8.98 -16.47
C TYR A 23 -11.62 7.76 -15.68
N VAL A 24 -12.14 6.56 -15.96
CA VAL A 24 -11.68 5.32 -15.33
C VAL A 24 -10.20 5.06 -15.67
N CYS A 25 -9.80 5.18 -16.93
CA CYS A 25 -8.40 5.05 -17.33
C CYS A 25 -7.48 6.03 -16.59
N ASN A 26 -7.94 7.27 -16.39
CA ASN A 26 -7.18 8.28 -15.65
C ASN A 26 -7.01 7.91 -14.18
N MET A 27 -8.03 7.34 -13.55
CA MET A 27 -7.95 6.86 -12.14
C MET A 27 -6.88 5.77 -11.95
N PHE A 28 -6.66 4.92 -12.96
CA PHE A 28 -5.60 3.91 -12.97
C PHE A 28 -4.24 4.44 -13.43
N GLY A 29 -4.12 5.76 -13.64
CA GLY A 29 -2.88 6.39 -14.07
C GLY A 29 -2.52 6.17 -15.53
N PHE A 30 -3.45 5.69 -16.37
CA PHE A 30 -3.18 5.37 -17.78
C PHE A 30 -2.68 6.55 -18.60
N PHE A 31 -3.00 7.79 -18.22
CA PHE A 31 -2.54 8.99 -18.92
C PHE A 31 -1.39 9.71 -18.20
N ASN A 32 -0.92 9.19 -17.05
CA ASN A 32 0.17 9.81 -16.32
C ASN A 32 1.52 9.39 -16.94
N LYS A 33 2.37 10.39 -17.23
CA LYS A 33 3.71 10.17 -17.84
C LYS A 33 4.61 9.30 -16.97
N GLY A 34 4.46 9.35 -15.64
CA GLY A 34 5.22 8.55 -14.69
C GLY A 34 4.97 7.03 -14.78
N ASN A 35 4.02 6.59 -15.63
CA ASN A 35 3.74 5.17 -15.84
C ASN A 35 4.38 4.58 -17.09
N TYR A 36 5.22 5.36 -17.81
CA TYR A 36 5.80 4.97 -19.09
C TYR A 36 7.30 5.25 -19.16
N GLY A 37 7.94 4.73 -20.20
CA GLY A 37 9.37 4.94 -20.46
C GLY A 37 10.26 4.06 -19.62
N ASP A 38 11.33 4.62 -19.08
CA ASP A 38 12.39 3.90 -18.38
C ASP A 38 11.94 3.27 -17.04
N THR A 39 10.79 3.69 -16.55
CA THR A 39 10.19 3.15 -15.32
C THR A 39 9.38 1.87 -15.53
N ALA A 40 9.32 1.33 -16.74
CA ALA A 40 8.70 0.05 -17.02
C ALA A 40 9.44 -1.08 -16.28
N LEU A 41 8.68 -2.04 -15.75
CA LEU A 41 9.25 -3.10 -14.89
C LEU A 41 10.31 -3.95 -15.62
N GLU A 42 10.13 -4.16 -16.92
CA GLU A 42 11.06 -4.88 -17.80
C GLU A 42 12.41 -4.17 -18.01
N ASN A 43 12.52 -2.90 -17.65
CA ASN A 43 13.77 -2.13 -17.72
C ASN A 43 14.58 -2.16 -16.41
N VAL A 44 14.02 -2.78 -15.36
CA VAL A 44 14.69 -2.84 -14.05
C VAL A 44 15.71 -3.96 -14.03
N GLU A 45 16.96 -3.62 -13.74
CA GLU A 45 18.04 -4.59 -13.65
C GLU A 45 18.13 -5.17 -12.24
N LEU A 46 18.30 -6.50 -12.16
CA LEU A 46 18.51 -7.20 -10.89
C LEU A 46 19.88 -6.84 -10.27
N LYS A 47 19.87 -6.39 -9.04
CA LYS A 47 21.07 -6.11 -8.24
C LYS A 47 21.73 -7.40 -7.80
N GLN A 48 22.94 -7.69 -8.30
CA GLN A 48 23.64 -8.98 -8.08
C GLN A 48 23.95 -9.28 -6.60
N ASN A 49 24.07 -8.25 -5.74
CA ASN A 49 24.47 -8.39 -4.34
C ASN A 49 23.41 -7.87 -3.36
N SER A 50 22.15 -7.89 -3.74
CA SER A 50 21.07 -7.50 -2.81
C SER A 50 20.97 -8.51 -1.66
N VAL A 51 20.99 -8.02 -0.43
CA VAL A 51 20.77 -8.84 0.78
C VAL A 51 19.31 -9.36 0.86
N LEU A 52 18.43 -8.81 0.03
CA LEU A 52 17.03 -9.19 -0.09
C LEU A 52 16.80 -10.35 -1.06
N ASN A 53 17.82 -10.72 -1.85
CA ASN A 53 17.69 -11.75 -2.88
C ASN A 53 17.31 -13.11 -2.28
N GLY A 54 16.27 -13.72 -2.84
CA GLY A 54 15.71 -15.00 -2.40
C GLY A 54 14.88 -14.94 -1.11
N LYS A 55 14.73 -13.76 -0.48
CA LYS A 55 13.90 -13.60 0.72
C LYS A 55 12.42 -13.67 0.39
N THR A 56 11.68 -14.49 1.09
CA THR A 56 10.22 -14.60 0.97
C THR A 56 9.54 -13.58 1.87
N VAL A 57 8.78 -12.65 1.30
CA VAL A 57 8.14 -11.55 2.05
C VAL A 57 6.64 -11.51 1.76
N ILE A 58 5.83 -11.54 2.83
CA ILE A 58 4.38 -11.32 2.71
C ILE A 58 4.09 -9.83 2.76
N PHE A 59 3.32 -9.32 1.79
CA PHE A 59 2.86 -7.94 1.75
C PHE A 59 1.34 -7.89 1.89
N LEU A 60 0.85 -7.33 2.98
CA LEU A 60 -0.58 -7.12 3.24
C LEU A 60 -0.93 -5.65 3.08
N GLY A 61 -1.88 -5.33 2.18
CA GLY A 61 -2.22 -3.94 1.94
C GLY A 61 -3.47 -3.70 1.12
N SER A 62 -3.62 -2.45 0.67
CA SER A 62 -4.73 -2.02 -0.18
C SER A 62 -4.25 -1.50 -1.54
N SER A 63 -4.84 -0.41 -2.03
CA SER A 63 -4.56 0.14 -3.37
C SER A 63 -3.11 0.53 -3.59
N VAL A 64 -2.42 1.02 -2.56
CA VAL A 64 -1.01 1.43 -2.67
C VAL A 64 -0.10 0.20 -2.77
N THR A 65 -0.34 -0.85 -1.97
CA THR A 65 0.39 -2.12 -2.11
C THR A 65 0.07 -2.82 -3.44
N TYR A 66 -1.16 -2.68 -3.92
CA TYR A 66 -1.60 -3.24 -5.21
C TYR A 66 -0.93 -2.56 -6.41
N GLY A 67 -0.71 -1.23 -6.35
CA GLY A 67 -0.26 -0.42 -7.48
C GLY A 67 -1.41 0.20 -8.29
N TYR A 68 -2.45 0.71 -7.61
CA TYR A 68 -3.65 1.24 -8.26
C TYR A 68 -3.36 2.37 -9.24
N GLY A 69 -2.49 3.33 -8.90
CA GLY A 69 -2.12 4.46 -9.75
C GLY A 69 -1.10 4.13 -10.85
N SER A 70 -0.63 2.89 -10.92
CA SER A 70 0.47 2.41 -11.76
C SER A 70 0.14 1.10 -12.51
N MET A 71 -1.15 0.91 -12.81
CA MET A 71 -1.65 -0.23 -13.59
C MET A 71 -1.30 -1.60 -12.96
N GLY A 72 -1.30 -1.69 -11.63
CA GLY A 72 -1.04 -2.92 -10.87
C GLY A 72 0.43 -3.18 -10.52
N VAL A 73 1.34 -2.32 -10.94
CA VAL A 73 2.77 -2.37 -10.58
C VAL A 73 3.03 -1.50 -9.36
N SER A 74 3.57 -2.04 -8.28
CA SER A 74 3.88 -1.29 -7.05
C SER A 74 5.35 -1.46 -6.65
N PHE A 75 5.75 -0.85 -5.54
CA PHE A 75 7.07 -1.07 -4.97
C PHE A 75 7.38 -2.56 -4.70
N VAL A 76 6.35 -3.39 -4.49
CA VAL A 76 6.51 -4.85 -4.30
C VAL A 76 7.08 -5.49 -5.55
N ASP A 77 6.53 -5.13 -6.72
CA ASP A 77 6.97 -5.68 -8.01
C ASP A 77 8.38 -5.17 -8.37
N TYR A 78 8.71 -3.93 -7.96
CA TYR A 78 10.07 -3.40 -8.12
C TYR A 78 11.09 -4.06 -7.18
N LEU A 79 10.72 -4.38 -5.93
CA LEU A 79 11.58 -5.17 -5.04
C LEU A 79 11.85 -6.58 -5.61
N GLU A 80 10.83 -7.20 -6.23
CA GLU A 80 11.02 -8.47 -6.92
C GLU A 80 12.01 -8.32 -8.10
N ALA A 81 11.80 -7.33 -8.97
CA ALA A 81 12.64 -7.13 -10.15
C ALA A 81 14.06 -6.66 -9.81
N ALA A 82 14.21 -5.70 -8.89
CA ALA A 82 15.48 -5.09 -8.56
C ALA A 82 16.30 -5.89 -7.54
N ASP A 83 15.65 -6.50 -6.58
CA ASP A 83 16.30 -7.13 -5.43
C ASP A 83 16.14 -8.66 -5.38
N GLY A 84 15.27 -9.22 -6.20
CA GLY A 84 15.06 -10.67 -6.27
C GLY A 84 14.34 -11.25 -5.06
N ILE A 85 13.48 -10.47 -4.37
CA ILE A 85 12.60 -11.02 -3.33
C ILE A 85 11.59 -11.99 -3.95
N ILE A 86 11.01 -12.84 -3.12
CA ILE A 86 9.89 -13.72 -3.47
C ILE A 86 8.65 -13.17 -2.78
N PRO A 87 7.84 -12.30 -3.44
CA PRO A 87 6.73 -11.63 -2.78
C PRO A 87 5.48 -12.49 -2.73
N ILE A 88 4.78 -12.47 -1.59
CA ILE A 88 3.41 -12.93 -1.44
C ILE A 88 2.55 -11.69 -1.27
N LYS A 89 2.01 -11.19 -2.39
CA LYS A 89 1.30 -9.90 -2.46
C LYS A 89 -0.19 -10.07 -2.21
N GLU A 90 -0.62 -9.86 -0.97
CA GLU A 90 -2.02 -9.88 -0.54
C GLU A 90 -2.55 -8.43 -0.46
N ALA A 91 -2.98 -7.89 -1.60
CA ALA A 91 -3.38 -6.49 -1.72
C ALA A 91 -4.71 -6.31 -2.46
N VAL A 92 -5.68 -5.65 -1.82
CA VAL A 92 -7.01 -5.39 -2.40
C VAL A 92 -7.39 -3.92 -2.24
N SER A 93 -7.56 -3.21 -3.36
CA SER A 93 -7.88 -1.78 -3.37
C SER A 93 -9.17 -1.45 -2.62
N GLY A 94 -9.18 -0.31 -1.90
CA GLY A 94 -10.36 0.18 -1.18
C GLY A 94 -10.66 -0.51 0.16
N THR A 95 -9.80 -1.44 0.61
CA THR A 95 -10.01 -2.20 1.85
C THR A 95 -9.39 -1.53 3.06
N THR A 96 -9.98 -1.75 4.23
CA THR A 96 -9.55 -1.22 5.52
C THR A 96 -8.66 -2.20 6.26
N LEU A 97 -7.81 -1.67 7.12
CA LEU A 97 -7.05 -2.41 8.10
C LEU A 97 -7.99 -3.01 9.14
N ALA A 98 -8.87 -2.15 9.71
CA ALA A 98 -9.92 -2.56 10.62
C ALA A 98 -10.91 -3.55 9.99
N ASP A 99 -11.35 -4.54 10.78
CA ASP A 99 -12.19 -5.66 10.32
C ASP A 99 -13.64 -5.24 10.11
N ARG A 100 -13.94 -4.75 8.90
CA ARG A 100 -15.27 -4.24 8.50
C ARG A 100 -16.04 -5.21 7.60
N ASN A 101 -15.33 -6.11 6.93
CA ASN A 101 -15.89 -7.12 6.04
C ASN A 101 -14.82 -8.16 5.66
N GLU A 102 -15.19 -9.18 4.91
CA GLU A 102 -14.33 -10.28 4.46
C GLU A 102 -13.08 -9.85 3.66
N LYS A 103 -13.06 -8.61 3.11
CA LYS A 103 -11.93 -8.06 2.35
C LYS A 103 -10.99 -7.20 3.18
N SER A 104 -11.30 -6.93 4.46
CA SER A 104 -10.42 -6.19 5.37
C SER A 104 -9.10 -6.93 5.61
N TYR A 105 -8.06 -6.22 6.04
CA TYR A 105 -6.74 -6.81 6.26
C TYR A 105 -6.79 -7.94 7.29
N VAL A 106 -7.46 -7.72 8.42
CA VAL A 106 -7.64 -8.75 9.47
C VAL A 106 -8.29 -10.01 8.90
N SER A 107 -9.35 -9.85 8.09
CA SER A 107 -10.04 -10.99 7.49
C SER A 107 -9.21 -11.70 6.42
N ARG A 108 -8.40 -10.97 5.63
CA ARG A 108 -7.52 -11.58 4.62
C ARG A 108 -6.30 -12.25 5.24
N LEU A 109 -5.72 -11.65 6.28
CA LEU A 109 -4.62 -12.24 7.03
C LEU A 109 -4.93 -13.68 7.50
N LYS A 110 -6.14 -13.91 8.02
CA LYS A 110 -6.60 -15.23 8.48
C LYS A 110 -6.66 -16.30 7.38
N ARG A 111 -6.62 -15.90 6.10
CA ARG A 111 -6.68 -16.81 4.94
C ARG A 111 -5.33 -17.05 4.27
N ILE A 112 -4.30 -16.32 4.67
CA ILE A 112 -2.95 -16.59 4.19
C ILE A 112 -2.50 -17.94 4.74
N ASN A 113 -1.90 -18.77 3.87
CA ASN A 113 -1.47 -20.11 4.26
C ASN A 113 -0.51 -20.07 5.47
N PRO A 114 -0.88 -20.68 6.62
CA PRO A 114 -0.06 -20.65 7.84
C PRO A 114 1.23 -21.49 7.72
N GLU A 115 1.32 -22.40 6.74
CA GLU A 115 2.51 -23.24 6.53
C GLU A 115 3.65 -22.51 5.79
N LEU A 116 3.42 -21.28 5.36
CA LEU A 116 4.47 -20.46 4.75
C LEU A 116 5.60 -20.22 5.76
N LYS A 117 6.80 -20.00 5.22
CA LYS A 117 7.99 -19.62 6.00
C LYS A 117 8.55 -18.30 5.48
N PRO A 118 7.85 -17.20 5.73
CA PRO A 118 8.32 -15.89 5.28
C PRO A 118 9.52 -15.43 6.12
N ASP A 119 10.45 -14.75 5.45
CA ASP A 119 11.56 -14.05 6.12
C ASP A 119 11.10 -12.74 6.77
N ALA A 120 10.02 -12.12 6.25
CA ALA A 120 9.39 -10.93 6.85
C ALA A 120 7.92 -10.80 6.43
N PHE A 121 7.18 -10.04 7.24
CA PHE A 121 5.80 -9.62 6.97
C PHE A 121 5.72 -8.09 6.91
N VAL A 122 5.20 -7.55 5.81
CA VAL A 122 5.07 -6.11 5.57
C VAL A 122 3.60 -5.73 5.49
N CYS A 123 3.18 -4.75 6.27
CA CYS A 123 1.80 -4.29 6.33
C CYS A 123 1.66 -2.80 6.04
N GLN A 124 0.73 -2.45 5.18
CA GLN A 124 0.36 -1.07 4.91
C GLN A 124 -0.45 -0.48 6.06
N LEU A 125 -0.08 0.70 6.59
CA LEU A 125 -1.02 1.52 7.36
C LEU A 125 -2.06 2.06 6.39
N SER A 126 -3.30 1.61 6.49
CA SER A 126 -4.31 1.82 5.46
C SER A 126 -4.82 3.27 5.40
N THR A 127 -4.71 3.90 4.24
CA THR A 127 -5.32 5.22 3.98
C THR A 127 -6.84 5.18 3.94
N ASN A 128 -7.43 4.00 3.68
CA ASN A 128 -8.89 3.84 3.65
C ASN A 128 -9.53 3.96 5.02
N ASP A 129 -8.82 3.58 6.09
CA ASP A 129 -9.31 3.74 7.47
C ASP A 129 -9.46 5.22 7.81
N ALA A 130 -8.49 6.05 7.43
CA ALA A 130 -8.58 7.50 7.58
C ALA A 130 -9.73 8.09 6.75
N THR A 131 -9.82 7.73 5.48
CA THR A 131 -10.83 8.27 4.56
C THR A 131 -12.27 7.88 4.96
N LYS A 132 -12.44 6.70 5.53
CA LYS A 132 -13.75 6.19 5.99
C LYS A 132 -14.06 6.54 7.43
N GLY A 133 -13.19 7.29 8.11
CA GLY A 133 -13.40 7.71 9.49
C GLY A 133 -13.50 6.54 10.48
N ILE A 134 -12.69 5.49 10.26
CA ILE A 134 -12.66 4.35 11.19
C ILE A 134 -12.17 4.83 12.56
N PRO A 135 -12.81 4.45 13.67
CA PRO A 135 -12.35 4.80 15.00
C PRO A 135 -10.90 4.39 15.24
N LEU A 136 -10.11 5.30 15.80
CA LEU A 136 -8.70 5.00 16.11
C LEU A 136 -8.56 3.86 17.11
N GLY A 137 -9.42 3.83 18.12
CA GLY A 137 -9.21 2.98 19.28
C GLY A 137 -8.04 3.47 20.14
N SER A 138 -7.58 2.62 21.03
CA SER A 138 -6.42 2.86 21.90
C SER A 138 -5.52 1.64 21.95
N VAL A 139 -4.25 1.86 22.29
CA VAL A 139 -3.30 0.76 22.56
C VAL A 139 -3.88 -0.09 23.69
N SER A 140 -4.02 -1.39 23.49
CA SER A 140 -4.50 -2.32 24.50
C SER A 140 -3.46 -2.47 25.63
N GLU A 141 -3.93 -2.72 26.85
CA GLU A 141 -3.06 -3.16 27.93
C GLU A 141 -2.73 -4.66 27.83
N GLY A 142 -3.64 -5.42 27.20
CA GLY A 142 -3.50 -6.85 26.98
C GLY A 142 -2.57 -7.21 25.82
N VAL A 143 -2.28 -8.50 25.72
CA VAL A 143 -1.36 -9.06 24.73
C VAL A 143 -1.91 -10.32 24.05
N GLU A 144 -3.21 -10.56 24.14
CA GLU A 144 -3.87 -11.71 23.54
C GLU A 144 -4.90 -11.30 22.47
N LEU A 145 -5.22 -12.20 21.54
CA LEU A 145 -6.16 -11.92 20.44
C LEU A 145 -7.53 -11.41 20.92
N ALA A 146 -7.99 -11.87 22.09
CA ALA A 146 -9.27 -11.47 22.65
C ALA A 146 -9.28 -10.02 23.19
N ASP A 147 -8.10 -9.45 23.42
CA ASP A 147 -7.95 -8.09 23.96
C ASP A 147 -8.08 -7.01 22.87
N PHE A 148 -8.04 -7.41 21.59
CA PHE A 148 -7.94 -6.47 20.47
C PHE A 148 -9.29 -6.25 19.80
N ASP A 149 -9.86 -5.06 19.95
CA ASP A 149 -11.05 -4.65 19.19
C ASP A 149 -10.70 -4.38 17.73
N THR A 150 -10.76 -5.42 16.90
CA THR A 150 -10.43 -5.35 15.47
C THR A 150 -11.33 -4.43 14.66
N SER A 151 -12.43 -3.91 15.23
CA SER A 151 -13.27 -2.89 14.59
C SER A 151 -12.64 -1.49 14.60
N THR A 152 -11.56 -1.30 15.34
CA THR A 152 -10.75 -0.06 15.42
C THR A 152 -9.40 -0.22 14.74
N VAL A 153 -8.76 0.90 14.42
CA VAL A 153 -7.42 0.90 13.83
C VAL A 153 -6.40 0.26 14.78
N ALA A 154 -6.44 0.67 16.07
CA ALA A 154 -5.54 0.18 17.10
C ALA A 154 -5.65 -1.34 17.27
N GLY A 155 -6.83 -1.84 17.54
CA GLY A 155 -7.04 -3.26 17.77
C GLY A 155 -6.74 -4.11 16.53
N ALA A 156 -6.99 -3.59 15.33
CA ALA A 156 -6.63 -4.29 14.10
C ALA A 156 -5.11 -4.38 13.89
N ILE A 157 -4.34 -3.32 14.19
CA ILE A 157 -2.87 -3.34 14.13
C ILE A 157 -2.34 -4.38 15.14
N GLU A 158 -2.79 -4.35 16.38
CA GLU A 158 -2.33 -5.29 17.43
C GLU A 158 -2.70 -6.73 17.10
N TYR A 159 -3.92 -6.95 16.58
CA TYR A 159 -4.34 -8.26 16.11
C TYR A 159 -3.40 -8.81 15.02
N ILE A 160 -3.08 -7.97 14.01
CA ILE A 160 -2.18 -8.36 12.92
C ILE A 160 -0.79 -8.71 13.47
N ILE A 161 -0.22 -7.86 14.32
CA ILE A 161 1.10 -8.10 14.92
C ILE A 161 1.11 -9.43 15.70
N PHE A 162 0.13 -9.62 16.55
CA PHE A 162 0.05 -10.82 17.38
C PHE A 162 -0.18 -12.09 16.54
N HIS A 163 -1.08 -12.02 15.56
CA HIS A 163 -1.34 -13.14 14.65
C HIS A 163 -0.10 -13.55 13.86
N VAL A 164 0.65 -12.58 13.31
CA VAL A 164 1.89 -12.86 12.56
C VAL A 164 2.93 -13.54 13.45
N ARG A 165 3.09 -13.09 14.68
CA ARG A 165 4.00 -13.71 15.66
C ARG A 165 3.63 -15.14 15.98
N LEU A 166 2.34 -15.40 16.20
CA LEU A 166 1.86 -16.76 16.49
C LEU A 166 2.00 -17.71 15.30
N THR A 167 1.80 -17.19 14.08
CA THR A 167 1.69 -18.04 12.90
C THR A 167 3.03 -18.26 12.23
N TRP A 168 3.85 -17.21 12.07
CA TRP A 168 5.09 -17.28 11.28
C TRP A 168 6.35 -16.91 12.05
N ASP A 169 6.22 -16.21 13.16
CA ASP A 169 7.34 -15.75 14.02
C ASP A 169 8.46 -15.07 13.25
N CYS A 170 8.10 -14.20 12.31
CA CYS A 170 9.02 -13.47 11.47
C CYS A 170 9.03 -11.97 11.82
N PRO A 171 10.07 -11.21 11.41
CA PRO A 171 10.10 -9.75 11.51
C PRO A 171 8.86 -9.09 10.91
N ILE A 172 8.31 -8.10 11.62
CA ILE A 172 7.11 -7.36 11.21
C ILE A 172 7.49 -5.93 10.88
N VAL A 173 7.14 -5.52 9.68
CA VAL A 173 7.35 -4.17 9.17
C VAL A 173 6.01 -3.55 8.83
N PHE A 174 5.73 -2.36 9.37
CA PHE A 174 4.65 -1.53 8.86
C PHE A 174 5.23 -0.40 8.01
N TYR A 175 4.45 0.09 7.06
CA TYR A 175 4.84 1.29 6.34
C TYR A 175 3.71 2.32 6.29
N THR A 176 4.09 3.60 6.32
CA THR A 176 3.17 4.72 6.21
C THR A 176 3.13 5.26 4.78
N GLN A 177 2.11 6.05 4.46
CA GLN A 177 2.03 6.83 3.24
C GLN A 177 2.97 8.03 3.31
N ALA A 178 3.48 8.51 2.16
CA ALA A 178 4.06 9.85 2.08
C ALA A 178 3.02 10.91 2.48
N LYS A 179 3.46 12.03 3.02
CA LYS A 179 2.56 13.02 3.64
C LYS A 179 1.56 13.61 2.65
N TYR A 180 0.30 13.59 3.06
CA TYR A 180 -0.82 14.23 2.36
C TYR A 180 -1.75 14.89 3.37
N ASP A 181 -2.66 15.74 2.91
CA ASP A 181 -3.59 16.44 3.78
C ASP A 181 -4.64 15.49 4.39
N SER A 182 -4.35 15.00 5.59
CA SER A 182 -5.23 14.15 6.39
C SER A 182 -4.81 14.14 7.87
N GLU A 183 -5.52 14.90 8.69
CA GLU A 183 -5.31 14.89 10.14
C GLU A 183 -5.54 13.49 10.74
N GLN A 184 -6.58 12.79 10.28
CA GLN A 184 -6.89 11.44 10.77
C GLN A 184 -5.76 10.46 10.49
N TYR A 185 -5.15 10.52 9.30
CA TYR A 185 -4.02 9.65 8.97
C TYR A 185 -2.79 9.99 9.81
N GLY A 186 -2.53 11.27 10.07
CA GLY A 186 -1.46 11.69 11.00
C GLY A 186 -1.64 11.07 12.40
N LYS A 187 -2.87 11.09 12.95
CA LYS A 187 -3.17 10.42 14.23
C LYS A 187 -2.94 8.90 14.18
N MET A 188 -3.21 8.27 13.03
CA MET A 188 -2.92 6.84 12.85
C MET A 188 -1.41 6.56 12.80
N VAL A 189 -0.62 7.46 12.22
CA VAL A 189 0.86 7.35 12.24
C VAL A 189 1.38 7.47 13.66
N ASP A 190 0.92 8.47 14.43
CA ASP A 190 1.31 8.63 15.84
C ASP A 190 0.97 7.38 16.67
N LEU A 191 -0.17 6.77 16.41
CA LEU A 191 -0.60 5.52 17.02
C LEU A 191 0.33 4.35 16.63
N LEU A 192 0.68 4.23 15.35
CA LEU A 192 1.59 3.19 14.86
C LEU A 192 2.97 3.27 15.51
N LEU A 193 3.49 4.47 15.73
CA LEU A 193 4.77 4.68 16.44
C LEU A 193 4.71 4.29 17.93
N GLN A 194 3.53 4.29 18.56
CA GLN A 194 3.34 3.72 19.90
C GLN A 194 3.43 2.18 19.86
N PHE A 195 2.86 1.55 18.82
CA PHE A 195 3.00 0.10 18.64
C PHE A 195 4.42 -0.33 18.29
N GLN A 196 5.19 0.49 17.59
CA GLN A 196 6.62 0.26 17.40
C GLN A 196 7.34 0.10 18.74
N LYS A 197 7.03 0.95 19.73
CA LYS A 197 7.61 0.88 21.08
C LYS A 197 7.09 -0.32 21.87
N LYS A 198 5.77 -0.58 21.81
CA LYS A 198 5.14 -1.69 22.57
C LYS A 198 5.58 -3.05 22.03
N TRP A 199 5.58 -3.21 20.72
CA TRP A 199 5.72 -4.51 20.07
C TRP A 199 7.10 -4.74 19.45
N GLY A 200 7.98 -3.74 19.39
CA GLY A 200 9.30 -3.85 18.75
C GLY A 200 9.22 -4.15 17.26
N ILE A 201 8.17 -3.68 16.58
CA ILE A 201 8.04 -3.77 15.12
C ILE A 201 8.91 -2.72 14.44
N THR A 202 9.20 -2.91 13.17
CA THR A 202 9.86 -1.90 12.33
C THR A 202 8.81 -1.06 11.61
N VAL A 203 9.05 0.25 11.48
CA VAL A 203 8.21 1.16 10.68
C VAL A 203 9.07 1.84 9.62
N ILE A 204 8.67 1.66 8.36
CA ILE A 204 9.15 2.48 7.23
C ILE A 204 8.26 3.73 7.21
N ASP A 205 8.74 4.78 7.89
CA ASP A 205 7.94 5.99 8.12
C ASP A 205 8.13 7.02 7.00
N LEU A 206 7.40 6.85 5.90
CA LEU A 206 7.40 7.82 4.80
C LEU A 206 6.67 9.13 5.18
N TRP A 207 5.76 9.08 6.15
CA TRP A 207 4.98 10.25 6.57
C TRP A 207 5.84 11.32 7.21
N ASN A 208 6.76 10.94 8.09
CA ASN A 208 7.65 11.86 8.79
C ASN A 208 9.02 12.02 8.11
N ASN A 209 9.28 11.32 7.01
CA ASN A 209 10.53 11.42 6.27
C ASN A 209 10.58 12.74 5.49
N GLU A 210 11.45 13.68 5.91
CA GLU A 210 11.57 15.00 5.30
C GLU A 210 12.03 14.93 3.83
N GLN A 211 12.93 14.00 3.49
CA GLN A 211 13.44 13.85 2.13
C GLN A 211 12.33 13.37 1.18
N ILE A 212 11.54 12.39 1.62
CA ILE A 212 10.38 11.89 0.88
C ILE A 212 9.35 13.00 0.66
N ASN A 213 9.17 13.89 1.62
CA ASN A 213 8.12 14.91 1.58
C ASN A 213 8.56 16.25 0.98
N SER A 214 9.83 16.40 0.56
CA SER A 214 10.37 17.63 -0.05
C SER A 214 10.45 17.61 -1.57
N ILE A 215 9.62 16.78 -2.24
CA ILE A 215 9.55 16.71 -3.71
C ILE A 215 8.94 17.98 -4.31
N THR A 216 9.44 18.38 -5.48
CA THR A 216 8.92 19.53 -6.24
C THR A 216 7.53 19.25 -6.82
N ASP A 217 6.83 20.29 -7.31
CA ASP A 217 5.53 20.10 -7.97
C ASP A 217 5.65 19.29 -9.27
N GLU A 218 6.76 19.42 -10.01
CA GLU A 218 7.07 18.62 -11.18
C GLU A 218 7.25 17.14 -10.81
N GLN A 219 8.03 16.85 -9.77
CA GLN A 219 8.19 15.50 -9.25
C GLN A 219 6.86 14.95 -8.74
N ARG A 220 6.07 15.75 -8.03
CA ARG A 220 4.75 15.36 -7.56
C ARG A 220 3.82 14.96 -8.72
N SER A 221 3.81 15.72 -9.79
CA SER A 221 3.00 15.43 -10.98
C SER A 221 3.47 14.18 -11.72
N LEU A 222 4.76 13.84 -11.64
CA LEU A 222 5.35 12.64 -12.22
C LEU A 222 5.09 11.41 -11.33
N TYR A 223 5.26 11.57 -10.01
CA TYR A 223 5.25 10.46 -9.06
C TYR A 223 3.88 10.08 -8.54
N LEU A 224 2.85 10.92 -8.69
CA LEU A 224 1.52 10.68 -8.15
C LEU A 224 0.43 10.85 -9.20
N VAL A 225 -0.55 9.96 -9.18
CA VAL A 225 -1.79 10.07 -9.97
C VAL A 225 -2.80 10.97 -9.26
N ASP A 226 -2.81 10.87 -7.94
CA ASP A 226 -3.60 11.69 -7.03
C ASP A 226 -2.77 11.93 -5.74
N LYS A 227 -3.40 12.42 -4.66
CA LYS A 227 -2.68 12.71 -3.41
C LYS A 227 -2.16 11.46 -2.66
N ILE A 228 -2.53 10.26 -3.08
CA ILE A 228 -2.23 9.00 -2.37
C ILE A 228 -1.47 7.99 -3.25
N HIS A 229 -1.86 7.85 -4.53
CA HIS A 229 -1.43 6.72 -5.34
C HIS A 229 -0.21 7.05 -6.20
N PRO A 230 0.94 6.42 -5.95
CA PRO A 230 2.11 6.60 -6.78
C PRO A 230 1.93 6.02 -8.20
N THR A 231 2.63 6.63 -9.14
CA THR A 231 2.91 6.10 -10.47
C THR A 231 4.04 5.07 -10.41
N LYS A 232 4.38 4.44 -11.54
CA LYS A 232 5.59 3.60 -11.67
C LYS A 232 6.86 4.38 -11.30
N ALA A 233 7.02 5.60 -11.80
CA ALA A 233 8.13 6.48 -11.42
C ALA A 233 8.14 6.76 -9.91
N GLY A 234 6.98 7.04 -9.32
CA GLY A 234 6.86 7.25 -7.88
C GLY A 234 7.26 6.04 -7.06
N TYR A 235 6.92 4.84 -7.49
CA TYR A 235 7.37 3.64 -6.80
C TYR A 235 8.86 3.36 -7.00
N LEU A 236 9.37 3.43 -8.23
CA LEU A 236 10.75 3.09 -8.55
C LEU A 236 11.76 4.10 -8.01
N GLU A 237 11.53 5.39 -8.26
CA GLU A 237 12.53 6.44 -8.01
C GLU A 237 12.41 7.06 -6.62
N TRP A 238 11.20 7.05 -6.05
CA TRP A 238 10.88 7.77 -4.83
C TRP A 238 10.68 6.84 -3.62
N TRP A 239 9.96 5.72 -3.77
CA TRP A 239 9.64 4.83 -2.65
C TRP A 239 10.58 3.64 -2.50
N LEU A 240 10.97 3.01 -3.61
CA LEU A 240 11.78 1.78 -3.58
C LEU A 240 13.02 1.89 -2.71
N PRO A 241 13.84 2.99 -2.76
CA PRO A 241 15.02 3.11 -1.92
C PRO A 241 14.72 3.02 -0.42
N GLU A 242 13.59 3.58 0.03
CA GLU A 242 13.19 3.52 1.45
C GLU A 242 12.80 2.11 1.89
N PHE A 243 12.14 1.36 0.99
CA PHE A 243 11.79 -0.04 1.25
C PHE A 243 13.03 -0.93 1.26
N GLU A 244 13.97 -0.73 0.35
CA GLU A 244 15.26 -1.42 0.33
C GLU A 244 16.02 -1.19 1.64
N ILE A 245 16.14 0.06 2.08
CA ILE A 245 16.78 0.41 3.36
C ILE A 245 16.04 -0.22 4.53
N GLY A 246 14.72 -0.10 4.56
CA GLY A 246 13.90 -0.61 5.65
C GLY A 246 13.94 -2.12 5.80
N LEU A 247 13.82 -2.84 4.67
CA LEU A 247 13.86 -4.30 4.64
C LEU A 247 15.26 -4.85 4.88
N SER A 248 16.31 -4.22 4.37
CA SER A 248 17.68 -4.64 4.64
C SER A 248 18.03 -4.59 6.13
N LYS A 249 17.47 -3.65 6.89
CA LYS A 249 17.69 -3.56 8.34
C LYS A 249 17.13 -4.75 9.13
N VAL A 250 16.13 -5.44 8.61
CA VAL A 250 15.46 -6.56 9.29
C VAL A 250 15.79 -7.93 8.71
N LEU A 251 16.38 -7.97 7.50
CA LEU A 251 16.66 -9.19 6.74
C LEU A 251 18.15 -9.45 6.49
N ALA A 252 19.03 -8.49 6.85
CA ALA A 252 20.49 -8.64 6.72
C ALA A 252 21.10 -9.58 7.78
#